data_ea4f86b9b627cb2c262e1b0a0eecf614
#
_entry.id   ea4f86b9b627cb2c262e1b0a0eecf614
#
_cell.length_a   1.000
_cell.length_b   1.000
_cell.length_c   1.000
_cell.angle_alpha   90.00
_cell.angle_beta   90.00
_cell.angle_gamma   90.00
#
_symmetry.space_group_name_H-M   'P 1'
#
loop_
_entity.id
_entity.type
_entity.pdbx_description
1 polymer ?
#
loop_
_entity_poly.entity_id
_entity_poly.type
_entity_poly.pdbx_seq_one_letter_code
_entity_poly.pdbx_strand_id
1 'polypeptide(L)'
;MAHRALQSFLSVPQRWAVALALVGATVSPATMAQASDWPHWESFRQRYIQFDGRVIEHQFNSRTTSEGQAYAMFFALVSNQPQVFALLLDWTENNLARGDLTANLPGWWWGLAQGSESDVAVLPRWRLLDENSAADADLWLAYTLLEAGRLWQVSRYHALGISLLRQIAQKELLRLPGEFVALLPAQRGFKIGEYRWRINPSYYVPQQLAFFSRIDPSGPWHRLEAQLPLMLAACCASGYAPDWVTYHEGAGWQPDKSGQLIGSYDAIRVYLWAGMMDRRQPGHQQLLESLHGMRSQLQQRGEPPERVDVTSGRASGNTPPGFIAAVTP
;
A
#
# COMPACT_ATOMS: atom_id res chain seq x y z
N MET A 1 -85.38 14.49 32.34
CA MET A 1 -85.45 14.37 33.84
C MET A 1 -84.03 14.62 34.33
N ALA A 2 -83.85 15.77 34.78
CA ALA A 2 -83.74 16.19 36.20
C ALA A 2 -82.31 15.83 36.71
N HIS A 3 -81.67 16.69 37.04
CA HIS A 3 -81.43 17.78 37.98
C HIS A 3 -80.11 17.63 38.72
N ARG A 4 -79.35 18.73 38.70
CA ARG A 4 -78.82 19.47 39.88
C ARG A 4 -77.72 18.73 40.69
N ALA A 5 -76.76 19.34 41.20
CA ALA A 5 -76.38 20.73 41.55
C ALA A 5 -74.93 20.67 42.09
N LEU A 6 -74.14 21.60 41.82
CA LEU A 6 -73.71 22.73 42.68
C LEU A 6 -72.71 22.47 43.81
N GLN A 7 -71.68 23.23 43.66
CA GLN A 7 -70.94 23.93 44.73
C GLN A 7 -69.82 23.15 45.45
N SER A 8 -68.71 23.59 45.40
CA SER A 8 -67.85 24.72 45.77
C SER A 8 -66.85 24.26 46.78
N PHE A 9 -65.63 24.60 46.59
CA PHE A 9 -64.84 25.35 47.53
C PHE A 9 -63.40 25.46 47.08
N LEU A 10 -63.02 26.63 46.80
CA LEU A 10 -61.77 27.35 47.05
C LEU A 10 -60.62 26.53 47.67
N SER A 11 -59.43 26.51 47.00
CA SER A 11 -58.33 27.21 47.60
C SER A 11 -57.01 27.02 46.77
N VAL A 12 -56.43 28.19 46.46
CA VAL A 12 -55.02 28.56 46.45
C VAL A 12 -54.06 27.96 45.37
N PRO A 13 -53.33 28.80 44.70
CA PRO A 13 -52.50 28.48 43.54
C PRO A 13 -51.12 28.03 43.95
N GLN A 14 -50.76 26.85 43.53
CA GLN A 14 -49.37 26.42 43.57
C GLN A 14 -48.69 26.78 42.24
N ARG A 15 -47.82 27.78 42.31
CA ARG A 15 -46.91 28.22 41.25
C ARG A 15 -45.98 27.05 40.85
N TRP A 16 -46.17 26.46 39.71
CA TRP A 16 -45.18 25.64 39.07
C TRP A 16 -44.23 26.54 38.30
N ALA A 17 -43.05 26.80 38.88
CA ALA A 17 -41.91 27.37 38.20
C ALA A 17 -41.38 26.30 37.21
N VAL A 18 -41.65 26.50 35.93
CA VAL A 18 -41.00 25.73 34.86
C VAL A 18 -39.55 26.22 34.79
N ALA A 19 -38.64 25.48 35.41
CA ALA A 19 -37.22 25.67 35.20
C ALA A 19 -36.89 25.15 33.80
N LEU A 20 -36.75 26.08 32.83
CA LEU A 20 -36.06 25.78 31.55
C LEU A 20 -34.61 25.46 31.86
N ALA A 21 -34.26 24.19 31.94
CA ALA A 21 -32.88 23.74 31.88
C ALA A 21 -32.41 23.95 30.43
N LEU A 22 -31.73 25.05 30.19
CA LEU A 22 -30.86 25.24 29.03
C LEU A 22 -29.75 24.18 29.10
N VAL A 23 -29.93 23.05 28.45
CA VAL A 23 -28.84 22.12 28.15
C VAL A 23 -27.96 22.83 27.11
N GLY A 24 -27.00 23.59 27.61
CA GLY A 24 -25.92 24.09 26.80
C GLY A 24 -25.15 22.89 26.29
N ALA A 25 -25.41 22.51 25.04
CA ALA A 25 -24.52 21.63 24.29
C ALA A 25 -23.20 22.39 24.21
N THR A 26 -22.28 22.07 25.10
CA THR A 26 -20.87 22.43 24.91
C THR A 26 -20.41 21.62 23.72
N VAL A 27 -20.43 22.26 22.53
CA VAL A 27 -19.67 21.81 21.38
C VAL A 27 -18.22 21.77 21.84
N SER A 28 -17.73 20.59 22.19
CA SER A 28 -16.30 20.40 22.42
C SER A 28 -15.58 20.95 21.20
N PRO A 29 -14.59 21.84 21.37
CA PRO A 29 -13.79 22.26 20.24
C PRO A 29 -13.21 20.98 19.63
N ALA A 30 -13.47 20.77 18.33
CA ALA A 30 -12.84 19.72 17.58
C ALA A 30 -11.35 19.73 17.95
N THR A 31 -10.88 18.64 18.52
CA THR A 31 -9.48 18.46 18.88
C THR A 31 -8.70 18.76 17.61
N MET A 32 -8.04 19.91 17.56
CA MET A 32 -7.09 20.21 16.48
C MET A 32 -6.19 19.01 16.41
N ALA A 33 -6.14 18.34 15.26
CA ALA A 33 -5.23 17.23 15.02
C ALA A 33 -3.85 17.72 15.43
N GLN A 34 -3.30 17.13 16.49
CA GLN A 34 -1.95 17.43 16.93
C GLN A 34 -1.05 17.23 15.70
N ALA A 35 -0.31 18.27 15.31
CA ALA A 35 0.69 18.16 14.26
C ALA A 35 1.56 16.95 14.60
N SER A 36 1.73 16.02 13.68
CA SER A 36 2.53 14.84 13.95
C SER A 36 3.94 15.29 14.27
N ASP A 37 4.52 14.78 15.36
CA ASP A 37 5.92 15.02 15.72
C ASP A 37 6.90 14.35 14.74
N TRP A 38 6.48 14.16 13.50
CA TRP A 38 7.29 13.53 12.46
C TRP A 38 7.71 14.52 11.37
N PRO A 39 8.85 15.22 11.57
CA PRO A 39 9.32 16.30 10.67
C PRO A 39 9.57 15.82 9.23
N HIS A 40 9.99 14.57 9.06
CA HIS A 40 10.22 14.00 7.72
C HIS A 40 8.92 13.86 6.92
N TRP A 41 7.83 13.46 7.57
CA TRP A 41 6.51 13.41 6.93
C TRP A 41 6.02 14.80 6.55
N GLU A 42 6.15 15.77 7.44
CA GLU A 42 5.76 17.15 7.14
C GLU A 42 6.58 17.74 5.97
N SER A 43 7.89 17.49 5.94
CA SER A 43 8.75 17.89 4.82
C SER A 43 8.33 17.21 3.50
N PHE A 44 8.01 15.92 3.54
CA PHE A 44 7.51 15.19 2.38
C PHE A 44 6.17 15.77 1.90
N ARG A 45 5.23 15.95 2.81
CA ARG A 45 3.90 16.49 2.51
C ARG A 45 3.99 17.86 1.82
N GLN A 46 4.78 18.78 2.37
CA GLN A 46 4.95 20.14 1.82
C GLN A 46 5.63 20.13 0.45
N ARG A 47 6.53 19.19 0.20
CA ARG A 47 7.31 19.14 -1.03
C ARG A 47 6.60 18.40 -2.16
N TYR A 48 5.90 17.33 -1.85
CA TYR A 48 5.42 16.38 -2.86
C TYR A 48 3.89 16.28 -2.97
N ILE A 49 3.12 16.66 -1.95
CA ILE A 49 1.66 16.58 -1.99
C ILE A 49 1.05 17.92 -2.33
N GLN A 50 0.32 17.99 -3.43
CA GLN A 50 -0.43 19.18 -3.82
C GLN A 50 -1.70 19.34 -2.97
N PHE A 51 -2.30 20.53 -3.05
CA PHE A 51 -3.50 20.89 -2.28
C PHE A 51 -4.73 20.03 -2.62
N ASP A 52 -4.75 19.42 -3.81
CA ASP A 52 -5.81 18.50 -4.28
C ASP A 52 -5.56 17.03 -3.92
N GLY A 53 -4.44 16.71 -3.27
CA GLY A 53 -4.05 15.35 -2.88
C GLY A 53 -3.18 14.61 -3.89
N ARG A 54 -2.72 15.27 -4.95
CA ARG A 54 -1.79 14.69 -5.91
C ARG A 54 -0.37 14.61 -5.35
N VAL A 55 0.28 13.45 -5.46
CA VAL A 55 1.71 13.27 -5.15
C VAL A 55 2.54 13.46 -6.41
N ILE A 56 3.53 14.36 -6.39
CA ILE A 56 4.34 14.69 -7.56
C ILE A 56 5.76 14.16 -7.43
N GLU A 57 6.22 13.45 -8.45
CA GLU A 57 7.63 13.09 -8.63
C GLU A 57 8.32 14.14 -9.50
N HIS A 58 8.88 15.18 -8.88
CA HIS A 58 9.47 16.33 -9.58
C HIS A 58 10.60 15.96 -10.54
N GLN A 59 11.42 14.95 -10.19
CA GLN A 59 12.55 14.50 -10.99
C GLN A 59 12.15 13.70 -12.24
N PHE A 60 10.87 13.32 -12.37
CA PHE A 60 10.35 12.52 -13.48
C PHE A 60 9.22 13.25 -14.22
N ASN A 61 9.52 14.47 -14.72
CA ASN A 61 8.58 15.33 -15.45
C ASN A 61 7.27 15.57 -14.68
N SER A 62 7.37 15.69 -13.36
CA SER A 62 6.23 15.91 -12.46
C SER A 62 5.13 14.87 -12.61
N ARG A 63 5.49 13.61 -12.91
CA ARG A 63 4.52 12.50 -12.97
C ARG A 63 3.95 12.18 -11.58
N THR A 64 2.89 11.40 -11.59
CA THR A 64 2.34 10.74 -10.40
C THR A 64 2.26 9.24 -10.67
N THR A 65 2.62 8.45 -9.67
CA THR A 65 2.51 7.00 -9.72
C THR A 65 1.51 6.52 -8.66
N SER A 66 0.89 5.36 -8.90
CA SER A 66 0.03 4.73 -7.90
C SER A 66 0.80 4.38 -6.63
N GLU A 67 2.09 4.02 -6.76
CA GLU A 67 2.98 3.74 -5.62
C GLU A 67 3.18 4.99 -4.76
N GLY A 68 3.43 6.15 -5.38
CA GLY A 68 3.57 7.42 -4.67
C GLY A 68 2.30 7.77 -3.88
N GLN A 69 1.13 7.60 -4.48
CA GLN A 69 -0.17 7.82 -3.82
C GLN A 69 -0.37 6.83 -2.66
N ALA A 70 -0.12 5.54 -2.89
CA ALA A 70 -0.31 4.49 -1.89
C ALA A 70 0.58 4.68 -0.65
N TYR A 71 1.86 4.99 -0.84
CA TYR A 71 2.77 5.26 0.27
C TYR A 71 2.41 6.56 1.00
N ALA A 72 2.02 7.62 0.29
CA ALA A 72 1.58 8.87 0.93
C ALA A 72 0.32 8.64 1.78
N MET A 73 -0.64 7.83 1.30
CA MET A 73 -1.82 7.45 2.09
C MET A 73 -1.44 6.66 3.35
N PHE A 74 -0.50 5.72 3.24
CA PHE A 74 0.01 4.98 4.40
C PHE A 74 0.67 5.92 5.42
N PHE A 75 1.48 6.86 4.99
CA PHE A 75 2.09 7.84 5.90
C PHE A 75 1.06 8.80 6.51
N ALA A 76 0.05 9.22 5.77
CA ALA A 76 -1.07 10.01 6.32
C ALA A 76 -1.84 9.22 7.40
N LEU A 77 -2.02 7.90 7.21
CA LEU A 77 -2.63 7.02 8.21
C LEU A 77 -1.77 6.91 9.47
N VAL A 78 -0.48 6.61 9.32
CA VAL A 78 0.48 6.48 10.44
C VAL A 78 0.59 7.79 11.24
N SER A 79 0.54 8.93 10.54
CA SER A 79 0.56 10.27 11.16
C SER A 79 -0.80 10.71 11.69
N ASN A 80 -1.82 9.86 11.63
CA ASN A 80 -3.20 10.17 12.06
C ASN A 80 -3.76 11.47 11.45
N GLN A 81 -3.59 11.61 10.12
CA GLN A 81 -4.06 12.78 9.37
C GLN A 81 -5.21 12.40 8.40
N PRO A 82 -6.44 12.16 8.90
CA PRO A 82 -7.56 11.68 8.09
C PRO A 82 -7.97 12.63 6.97
N GLN A 83 -7.76 13.95 7.12
CA GLN A 83 -8.08 14.92 6.07
C GLN A 83 -7.11 14.80 4.89
N VAL A 84 -5.80 14.64 5.15
CA VAL A 84 -4.79 14.42 4.11
C VAL A 84 -5.03 13.09 3.41
N PHE A 85 -5.36 12.06 4.19
CA PHE A 85 -5.72 10.74 3.67
C PHE A 85 -6.91 10.81 2.70
N ALA A 86 -7.97 11.53 3.07
CA ALA A 86 -9.15 11.68 2.22
C ALA A 86 -8.83 12.38 0.89
N LEU A 87 -8.02 13.46 0.93
CA LEU A 87 -7.58 14.15 -0.30
C LEU A 87 -6.77 13.23 -1.23
N LEU A 88 -5.81 12.48 -0.67
CA LEU A 88 -5.01 11.50 -1.42
C LEU A 88 -5.89 10.41 -2.04
N LEU A 89 -6.86 9.89 -1.28
CA LEU A 89 -7.79 8.88 -1.76
C LEU A 89 -8.68 9.41 -2.89
N ASP A 90 -9.29 10.57 -2.69
CA ASP A 90 -10.19 11.18 -3.69
C ASP A 90 -9.43 11.47 -4.99
N TRP A 91 -8.19 11.96 -4.89
CA TRP A 91 -7.36 12.19 -6.07
C TRP A 91 -7.03 10.87 -6.79
N THR A 92 -6.64 9.83 -6.05
CA THR A 92 -6.32 8.50 -6.58
C THR A 92 -7.53 7.88 -7.28
N GLU A 93 -8.69 7.90 -6.65
CA GLU A 93 -9.93 7.36 -7.21
C GLU A 93 -10.30 8.07 -8.52
N ASN A 94 -10.28 9.41 -8.51
CA ASN A 94 -10.70 10.20 -9.66
C ASN A 94 -9.74 10.15 -10.85
N ASN A 95 -8.43 10.11 -10.61
CA ASN A 95 -7.43 10.26 -11.67
C ASN A 95 -6.78 8.94 -12.08
N LEU A 96 -6.55 8.00 -11.15
CA LEU A 96 -5.91 6.73 -11.46
C LEU A 96 -6.91 5.59 -11.66
N ALA A 97 -8.05 5.60 -10.95
CA ALA A 97 -9.06 4.55 -11.00
C ALA A 97 -10.34 4.96 -11.76
N ARG A 98 -10.27 5.97 -12.62
CA ARG A 98 -11.39 6.43 -13.46
C ARG A 98 -12.65 6.79 -12.68
N GLY A 99 -12.51 7.28 -11.46
CA GLY A 99 -13.59 7.68 -10.56
C GLY A 99 -14.26 6.55 -9.78
N ASP A 100 -13.77 5.32 -9.91
CA ASP A 100 -14.37 4.16 -9.22
C ASP A 100 -13.33 3.08 -8.86
N LEU A 101 -12.82 3.14 -7.63
CA LEU A 101 -11.93 2.11 -7.06
C LEU A 101 -12.62 0.77 -6.81
N THR A 102 -13.95 0.70 -6.84
CA THR A 102 -14.66 -0.57 -6.68
C THR A 102 -14.65 -1.41 -7.95
N ALA A 103 -14.46 -0.78 -9.11
CA ALA A 103 -14.44 -1.42 -10.42
C ALA A 103 -13.04 -1.50 -11.04
N ASN A 104 -12.17 -0.53 -10.72
CA ASN A 104 -10.88 -0.37 -11.38
C ASN A 104 -9.74 -0.40 -10.37
N LEU A 105 -8.68 -1.17 -10.66
CA LEU A 105 -7.39 -0.96 -10.03
C LEU A 105 -6.78 0.34 -10.58
N PRO A 106 -6.04 1.11 -9.77
CA PRO A 106 -5.36 2.32 -10.25
C PRO A 106 -4.38 2.03 -11.38
N GLY A 107 -4.41 2.84 -12.42
CA GLY A 107 -3.32 2.85 -13.39
C GLY A 107 -2.05 3.42 -12.76
N TRP A 108 -0.90 2.83 -13.08
CA TRP A 108 0.32 3.13 -12.34
C TRP A 108 0.95 4.48 -12.69
N TRP A 109 0.72 5.02 -13.91
CA TRP A 109 1.42 6.22 -14.39
C TRP A 109 0.48 7.28 -14.95
N TRP A 110 0.42 8.40 -14.25
CA TRP A 110 -0.29 9.61 -14.66
C TRP A 110 0.70 10.75 -14.91
N GLY A 111 0.51 11.50 -16.00
CA GLY A 111 1.45 12.53 -16.39
C GLY A 111 0.96 13.40 -17.53
N LEU A 112 1.87 14.26 -18.00
CA LEU A 112 1.65 15.14 -19.14
C LEU A 112 1.78 14.36 -20.44
N ALA A 113 0.69 14.26 -21.20
CA ALA A 113 0.75 13.69 -22.54
C ALA A 113 1.56 14.61 -23.47
N GLN A 114 2.53 14.04 -24.17
CA GLN A 114 3.23 14.76 -25.24
C GLN A 114 2.25 14.92 -26.41
N GLY A 115 2.03 16.17 -26.87
CA GLY A 115 1.26 16.44 -28.08
C GLY A 115 2.02 15.98 -29.32
N SER A 116 1.29 15.53 -30.35
CA SER A 116 1.86 15.37 -31.69
C SER A 116 2.19 16.75 -32.24
N GLU A 117 3.31 16.91 -32.94
CA GLU A 117 3.72 18.19 -33.59
C GLU A 117 2.66 18.73 -34.59
N SER A 118 1.68 17.91 -34.97
CA SER A 118 0.57 18.28 -35.85
C SER A 118 -0.62 18.97 -35.16
N ASP A 119 -0.69 18.95 -33.82
CA ASP A 119 -1.80 19.52 -33.07
C ASP A 119 -1.53 20.99 -32.71
N VAL A 120 -1.79 21.88 -33.64
CA VAL A 120 -1.81 23.32 -33.39
C VAL A 120 -2.85 23.60 -32.29
N ALA A 121 -2.40 24.05 -31.11
CA ALA A 121 -3.19 24.50 -29.96
C ALA A 121 -3.81 23.41 -29.05
N VAL A 122 -3.12 22.31 -28.78
CA VAL A 122 -3.56 21.42 -27.69
C VAL A 122 -2.87 21.85 -26.40
N LEU A 123 -3.64 22.36 -25.45
CA LEU A 123 -3.20 22.61 -24.08
C LEU A 123 -2.59 21.32 -23.48
N PRO A 124 -1.54 21.43 -22.66
CA PRO A 124 -0.95 20.28 -21.99
C PRO A 124 -2.05 19.45 -21.31
N ARG A 125 -2.21 18.21 -21.72
CA ARG A 125 -3.23 17.34 -21.17
C ARG A 125 -2.61 16.38 -20.15
N TRP A 126 -2.90 16.63 -18.91
CA TRP A 126 -2.60 15.71 -17.83
C TRP A 126 -3.60 14.57 -17.86
N ARG A 127 -3.10 13.33 -17.90
CA ARG A 127 -3.94 12.14 -17.97
C ARG A 127 -3.19 10.90 -17.53
N LEU A 128 -3.93 9.80 -17.37
CA LEU A 128 -3.36 8.47 -17.23
C LEU A 128 -2.62 8.12 -18.54
N LEU A 129 -1.31 7.89 -18.44
CA LEU A 129 -0.42 7.55 -19.56
C LEU A 129 -0.23 6.05 -19.71
N ASP A 130 -0.23 5.31 -18.59
CA ASP A 130 -0.27 3.87 -18.58
C ASP A 130 -1.34 3.40 -17.60
N GLU A 131 -2.33 2.70 -18.14
CA GLU A 131 -3.50 2.19 -17.41
C GLU A 131 -3.25 0.82 -16.76
N ASN A 132 -2.04 0.24 -16.94
CA ASN A 132 -1.71 -0.99 -16.25
C ASN A 132 -1.66 -0.72 -14.74
N SER A 133 -1.96 -1.71 -13.93
CA SER A 133 -1.84 -1.60 -12.47
C SER A 133 -0.38 -1.78 -12.01
N ALA A 134 -0.13 -1.51 -10.74
CA ALA A 134 1.10 -1.87 -10.04
C ALA A 134 0.71 -2.59 -8.75
N ALA A 135 0.95 -3.89 -8.70
CA ALA A 135 0.41 -4.75 -7.66
C ALA A 135 0.93 -4.42 -6.25
N ASP A 136 2.15 -3.89 -6.12
CA ASP A 136 2.65 -3.39 -4.84
C ASP A 136 1.85 -2.19 -4.35
N ALA A 137 1.58 -1.22 -5.23
CA ALA A 137 0.75 -0.07 -4.91
C ALA A 137 -0.67 -0.50 -4.53
N ASP A 138 -1.25 -1.42 -5.27
CA ASP A 138 -2.62 -1.90 -5.03
C ASP A 138 -2.74 -2.63 -3.69
N LEU A 139 -1.75 -3.44 -3.31
CA LEU A 139 -1.67 -4.09 -2.00
C LEU A 139 -1.51 -3.05 -0.88
N TRP A 140 -0.67 -2.01 -1.06
CA TRP A 140 -0.52 -0.94 -0.08
C TRP A 140 -1.81 -0.12 0.07
N LEU A 141 -2.52 0.18 -1.02
CA LEU A 141 -3.82 0.85 -0.97
C LEU A 141 -4.86 0.01 -0.23
N ALA A 142 -4.98 -1.28 -0.55
CA ALA A 142 -5.91 -2.18 0.12
C ALA A 142 -5.62 -2.28 1.63
N TYR A 143 -4.35 -2.48 2.00
CA TYR A 143 -3.91 -2.54 3.40
C TYR A 143 -4.24 -1.26 4.15
N THR A 144 -3.87 -0.13 3.57
CA THR A 144 -4.03 1.19 4.18
C THR A 144 -5.50 1.56 4.35
N LEU A 145 -6.35 1.24 3.37
CA LEU A 145 -7.80 1.46 3.46
C LEU A 145 -8.46 0.60 4.52
N LEU A 146 -8.08 -0.68 4.63
CA LEU A 146 -8.59 -1.58 5.67
C LEU A 146 -8.20 -1.12 7.06
N GLU A 147 -6.95 -0.72 7.27
CA GLU A 147 -6.48 -0.19 8.54
C GLU A 147 -7.11 1.18 8.87
N ALA A 148 -7.25 2.07 7.91
CA ALA A 148 -7.96 3.35 8.09
C ALA A 148 -9.43 3.12 8.47
N GLY A 149 -10.10 2.18 7.79
CA GLY A 149 -11.46 1.79 8.12
C GLY A 149 -11.61 1.26 9.54
N ARG A 150 -10.64 0.46 9.99
CA ARG A 150 -10.59 -0.08 11.36
C ARG A 150 -10.28 0.98 12.41
N LEU A 151 -9.24 1.78 12.18
CA LEU A 151 -8.73 2.75 13.17
C LEU A 151 -9.64 3.97 13.31
N TRP A 152 -10.13 4.49 12.20
CA TRP A 152 -11.01 5.68 12.20
C TRP A 152 -12.50 5.34 12.19
N GLN A 153 -12.86 4.04 12.18
CA GLN A 153 -14.25 3.56 12.15
C GLN A 153 -15.03 4.08 10.93
N VAL A 154 -14.37 4.16 9.77
CA VAL A 154 -14.97 4.63 8.50
C VAL A 154 -15.31 3.43 7.61
N SER A 155 -16.59 3.05 7.59
CA SER A 155 -17.09 1.88 6.83
C SER A 155 -16.78 1.94 5.33
N ARG A 156 -16.77 3.15 4.71
CA ARG A 156 -16.41 3.33 3.30
C ARG A 156 -14.99 2.84 3.03
N TYR A 157 -14.03 3.17 3.88
CA TYR A 157 -12.63 2.76 3.67
C TYR A 157 -12.48 1.24 3.77
N HIS A 158 -13.12 0.64 4.75
CA HIS A 158 -13.14 -0.83 4.88
C HIS A 158 -13.74 -1.50 3.63
N ALA A 159 -14.88 -1.01 3.13
CA ALA A 159 -15.54 -1.56 1.95
C ALA A 159 -14.67 -1.42 0.68
N LEU A 160 -14.01 -0.27 0.48
CA LEU A 160 -13.06 -0.05 -0.62
C LEU A 160 -11.87 -1.01 -0.52
N GLY A 161 -11.29 -1.18 0.67
CA GLY A 161 -10.18 -2.11 0.89
C GLY A 161 -10.55 -3.55 0.54
N ILE A 162 -11.73 -4.03 0.95
CA ILE A 162 -12.25 -5.35 0.58
C ILE A 162 -12.45 -5.46 -0.94
N SER A 163 -12.98 -4.41 -1.58
CA SER A 163 -13.16 -4.40 -3.04
C SER A 163 -11.84 -4.51 -3.78
N LEU A 164 -10.81 -3.75 -3.35
CA LEU A 164 -9.47 -3.83 -3.92
C LEU A 164 -8.85 -5.22 -3.73
N LEU A 165 -8.94 -5.83 -2.54
CA LEU A 165 -8.44 -7.20 -2.32
C LEU A 165 -9.06 -8.20 -3.30
N ARG A 166 -10.36 -8.11 -3.56
CA ARG A 166 -11.05 -8.97 -4.53
C ARG A 166 -10.55 -8.74 -5.95
N GLN A 167 -10.36 -7.49 -6.35
CA GLN A 167 -9.85 -7.15 -7.67
C GLN A 167 -8.41 -7.64 -7.86
N ILE A 168 -7.52 -7.45 -6.87
CA ILE A 168 -6.15 -7.95 -6.88
C ILE A 168 -6.15 -9.48 -7.04
N ALA A 169 -6.96 -10.17 -6.22
CA ALA A 169 -7.08 -11.63 -6.28
C ALA A 169 -7.56 -12.15 -7.64
N GLN A 170 -8.41 -11.39 -8.34
CA GLN A 170 -8.96 -11.76 -9.65
C GLN A 170 -8.05 -11.39 -10.82
N LYS A 171 -7.32 -10.26 -10.72
CA LYS A 171 -6.65 -9.65 -11.86
C LYS A 171 -5.12 -9.81 -11.82
N GLU A 172 -4.53 -9.95 -10.63
CA GLU A 172 -3.07 -9.95 -10.42
C GLU A 172 -2.54 -11.23 -9.81
N LEU A 173 -3.39 -12.09 -9.23
CA LEU A 173 -2.94 -13.39 -8.74
C LEU A 173 -3.09 -14.46 -9.82
N LEU A 174 -1.97 -15.15 -10.07
CA LEU A 174 -1.91 -16.29 -10.97
C LEU A 174 -1.94 -17.57 -10.15
N ARG A 175 -2.87 -18.47 -10.47
CA ARG A 175 -2.82 -19.85 -9.97
C ARG A 175 -1.80 -20.65 -10.78
N LEU A 176 -0.85 -21.21 -10.08
CA LEU A 176 0.21 -22.02 -10.64
C LEU A 176 -0.07 -23.52 -10.38
N PRO A 177 0.53 -24.46 -11.13
CA PRO A 177 0.44 -25.89 -10.86
C PRO A 177 0.86 -26.24 -9.43
N GLY A 178 0.25 -27.27 -8.83
CA GLY A 178 0.59 -27.71 -7.48
C GLY A 178 0.05 -26.81 -6.36
N GLU A 179 -1.07 -26.11 -6.60
CA GLU A 179 -1.71 -25.18 -5.66
C GLU A 179 -0.91 -23.90 -5.35
N PHE A 180 0.15 -23.62 -6.08
CA PHE A 180 0.90 -22.39 -5.95
C PHE A 180 0.11 -21.17 -6.44
N VAL A 181 0.41 -20.01 -5.86
CA VAL A 181 -0.15 -18.72 -6.27
C VAL A 181 1.00 -17.74 -6.42
N ALA A 182 1.05 -17.01 -7.50
CA ALA A 182 2.03 -15.94 -7.70
C ALA A 182 1.31 -14.59 -7.82
N LEU A 183 1.92 -13.54 -7.28
CA LEU A 183 1.54 -12.16 -7.50
C LEU A 183 2.26 -11.66 -8.75
N LEU A 184 1.50 -11.37 -9.79
CA LEU A 184 2.01 -10.68 -10.97
C LEU A 184 2.25 -9.21 -10.63
N PRO A 185 3.33 -8.60 -11.13
CA PRO A 185 3.61 -7.19 -10.86
C PRO A 185 2.55 -6.22 -11.39
N ALA A 186 1.73 -6.66 -12.35
CA ALA A 186 0.58 -5.94 -12.89
C ALA A 186 -0.32 -6.91 -13.67
N GLN A 187 -1.49 -6.42 -14.09
CA GLN A 187 -2.46 -7.22 -14.85
C GLN A 187 -1.90 -7.69 -16.22
N ARG A 188 -0.97 -6.95 -16.83
CA ARG A 188 -0.45 -7.20 -18.18
C ARG A 188 1.06 -7.09 -18.22
N GLY A 189 1.68 -7.81 -19.19
CA GLY A 189 3.11 -7.65 -19.53
C GLY A 189 4.07 -8.60 -18.82
N PHE A 190 3.63 -9.37 -17.81
CA PHE A 190 4.51 -10.21 -17.00
C PHE A 190 4.43 -11.71 -17.30
N LYS A 191 3.58 -12.12 -18.22
CA LYS A 191 3.69 -13.42 -18.89
C LYS A 191 4.70 -13.28 -20.03
N ILE A 192 5.92 -13.82 -19.84
CA ILE A 192 7.06 -13.64 -20.74
C ILE A 192 7.31 -14.85 -21.66
N GLY A 193 6.42 -15.81 -21.62
CA GLY A 193 6.44 -17.04 -22.44
C GLY A 193 5.18 -17.84 -22.19
N GLU A 194 5.02 -18.97 -22.90
CA GLU A 194 3.81 -19.79 -22.78
C GLU A 194 3.59 -20.26 -21.34
N TYR A 195 4.68 -20.69 -20.68
CA TYR A 195 4.67 -21.24 -19.31
C TYR A 195 5.66 -20.51 -18.40
N ARG A 196 5.92 -19.23 -18.66
CA ARG A 196 6.90 -18.43 -17.90
C ARG A 196 6.34 -17.07 -17.54
N TRP A 197 6.53 -16.69 -16.27
CA TRP A 197 6.11 -15.41 -15.71
C TRP A 197 7.26 -14.75 -14.98
N ARG A 198 7.30 -13.42 -15.05
CA ARG A 198 8.28 -12.57 -14.37
C ARG A 198 7.64 -11.98 -13.11
N ILE A 199 8.31 -12.10 -11.98
CA ILE A 199 7.79 -11.76 -10.67
C ILE A 199 8.79 -10.85 -9.94
N ASN A 200 8.28 -9.90 -9.16
CA ASN A 200 9.10 -9.04 -8.30
C ASN A 200 8.98 -9.49 -6.84
N PRO A 201 10.04 -10.03 -6.23
CA PRO A 201 10.00 -10.50 -4.82
C PRO A 201 9.67 -9.39 -3.82
N SER A 202 10.04 -8.14 -4.11
CA SER A 202 9.83 -7.02 -3.20
C SER A 202 8.36 -6.63 -3.02
N TYR A 203 7.47 -7.11 -3.90
CA TYR A 203 6.03 -6.89 -3.80
C TYR A 203 5.35 -7.79 -2.76
N TYR A 204 6.05 -8.84 -2.32
CA TYR A 204 5.56 -9.75 -1.29
C TYR A 204 5.93 -9.18 0.09
N VAL A 205 5.01 -8.43 0.70
CA VAL A 205 5.17 -7.87 2.04
C VAL A 205 4.56 -8.84 3.07
N PRO A 206 5.36 -9.60 3.84
CA PRO A 206 4.84 -10.67 4.71
C PRO A 206 3.79 -10.17 5.70
N GLN A 207 3.98 -8.97 6.23
CA GLN A 207 3.07 -8.35 7.19
C GLN A 207 1.68 -8.07 6.57
N GLN A 208 1.66 -7.60 5.31
CA GLN A 208 0.40 -7.37 4.59
C GLN A 208 -0.28 -8.69 4.24
N LEU A 209 0.47 -9.68 3.76
CA LEU A 209 -0.07 -10.97 3.38
C LEU A 209 -0.69 -11.71 4.59
N ALA A 210 0.00 -11.68 5.73
CA ALA A 210 -0.54 -12.18 6.99
C ALA A 210 -1.79 -11.43 7.45
N PHE A 211 -1.84 -10.12 7.25
CA PHE A 211 -3.01 -9.30 7.53
C PHE A 211 -4.18 -9.68 6.63
N PHE A 212 -3.96 -9.79 5.31
CA PHE A 212 -5.01 -10.15 4.35
C PHE A 212 -5.54 -11.56 4.57
N SER A 213 -4.68 -12.50 4.98
CA SER A 213 -5.09 -13.86 5.36
C SER A 213 -6.10 -13.88 6.52
N ARG A 214 -6.02 -12.91 7.44
CA ARG A 214 -6.98 -12.77 8.54
C ARG A 214 -8.26 -12.05 8.12
N ILE A 215 -8.17 -11.07 7.21
CA ILE A 215 -9.33 -10.30 6.72
C ILE A 215 -10.18 -11.13 5.76
N ASP A 216 -9.54 -11.91 4.91
CA ASP A 216 -10.19 -12.79 3.92
C ASP A 216 -9.61 -14.22 4.02
N PRO A 217 -10.05 -15.00 5.01
CA PRO A 217 -9.52 -16.36 5.24
C PRO A 217 -9.82 -17.34 4.11
N SER A 218 -10.83 -17.05 3.29
CA SER A 218 -11.18 -17.86 2.11
C SER A 218 -10.37 -17.48 0.85
N GLY A 219 -9.70 -16.36 0.90
CA GLY A 219 -8.86 -15.85 -0.19
C GLY A 219 -7.53 -16.61 -0.34
N PRO A 220 -6.76 -16.27 -1.35
CA PRO A 220 -5.50 -16.96 -1.65
C PRO A 220 -4.29 -16.46 -0.82
N TRP A 221 -4.49 -15.54 0.10
CA TRP A 221 -3.45 -14.75 0.77
C TRP A 221 -2.48 -15.61 1.59
N HIS A 222 -2.98 -16.62 2.32
CA HIS A 222 -2.14 -17.55 3.09
C HIS A 222 -1.21 -18.38 2.20
N ARG A 223 -1.65 -18.72 0.96
CA ARG A 223 -0.82 -19.41 -0.01
C ARG A 223 0.27 -18.47 -0.55
N LEU A 224 -0.08 -17.22 -0.80
CA LEU A 224 0.87 -16.21 -1.26
C LEU A 224 1.93 -15.91 -0.17
N GLU A 225 1.52 -15.81 1.09
CA GLU A 225 2.43 -15.66 2.24
C GLU A 225 3.46 -16.79 2.30
N ALA A 226 3.01 -18.03 2.14
CA ALA A 226 3.89 -19.20 2.19
C ALA A 226 4.88 -19.31 1.01
N GLN A 227 4.64 -18.59 -0.09
CA GLN A 227 5.49 -18.66 -1.30
C GLN A 227 6.80 -17.88 -1.16
N LEU A 228 6.82 -16.75 -0.45
CA LEU A 228 7.98 -15.86 -0.41
C LEU A 228 9.24 -16.58 0.11
N PRO A 229 9.22 -17.30 1.24
CA PRO A 229 10.40 -18.03 1.69
C PRO A 229 10.88 -19.08 0.68
N LEU A 230 9.96 -19.77 0.02
CA LEU A 230 10.27 -20.78 -1.00
C LEU A 230 10.90 -20.18 -2.25
N MET A 231 10.34 -19.07 -2.72
CA MET A 231 10.84 -18.32 -3.88
C MET A 231 12.26 -17.81 -3.62
N LEU A 232 12.52 -17.21 -2.45
CA LEU A 232 13.84 -16.70 -2.12
C LEU A 232 14.84 -17.84 -1.89
N ALA A 233 14.46 -18.93 -1.24
CA ALA A 233 15.32 -20.10 -1.08
C ALA A 233 15.79 -20.67 -2.45
N ALA A 234 14.91 -20.66 -3.45
CA ALA A 234 15.23 -21.12 -4.80
C ALA A 234 16.09 -20.13 -5.61
N CYS A 235 15.95 -18.82 -5.35
CA CYS A 235 16.55 -17.77 -6.18
C CYS A 235 17.71 -17.01 -5.55
N CYS A 236 17.95 -17.17 -4.24
CA CYS A 236 18.97 -16.42 -3.48
C CYS A 236 20.20 -17.29 -3.13
N ALA A 237 20.72 -18.05 -4.09
CA ALA A 237 21.82 -19.00 -3.82
C ALA A 237 23.07 -18.34 -3.21
N SER A 238 23.35 -17.06 -3.52
CA SER A 238 24.44 -16.29 -2.94
C SER A 238 24.06 -15.60 -1.61
N GLY A 239 22.81 -15.76 -1.15
CA GLY A 239 22.27 -15.08 0.04
C GLY A 239 21.86 -13.63 -0.20
N TYR A 240 21.67 -13.23 -1.46
CA TYR A 240 21.17 -11.92 -1.83
C TYR A 240 19.87 -12.02 -2.63
N ALA A 241 18.89 -11.19 -2.28
CA ALA A 241 17.64 -11.11 -3.01
C ALA A 241 17.85 -10.51 -4.40
N PRO A 242 17.25 -11.07 -5.46
CA PRO A 242 17.22 -10.46 -6.78
C PRO A 242 16.11 -9.42 -6.88
N ASP A 243 16.28 -8.45 -7.80
CA ASP A 243 15.20 -7.53 -8.15
C ASP A 243 14.04 -8.26 -8.82
N TRP A 244 14.37 -9.26 -9.67
CA TRP A 244 13.39 -10.01 -10.44
C TRP A 244 13.68 -11.51 -10.42
N VAL A 245 12.62 -12.30 -10.39
CA VAL A 245 12.66 -13.75 -10.57
C VAL A 245 11.71 -14.17 -11.67
N THR A 246 11.87 -15.39 -12.18
CA THR A 246 10.91 -16.02 -13.06
C THR A 246 10.33 -17.27 -12.42
N TYR A 247 9.07 -17.55 -12.70
CA TYR A 247 8.49 -18.86 -12.49
C TYR A 247 8.32 -19.55 -13.84
N HIS A 248 8.76 -20.79 -13.91
CA HIS A 248 8.59 -21.65 -15.10
C HIS A 248 7.83 -22.91 -14.68
N GLU A 249 6.73 -23.21 -15.37
CA GLU A 249 6.00 -24.46 -15.14
C GLU A 249 6.91 -25.66 -15.38
N GLY A 250 6.93 -26.60 -14.44
CA GLY A 250 7.81 -27.77 -14.44
C GLY A 250 9.23 -27.55 -13.93
N ALA A 251 9.72 -26.29 -13.85
CA ALA A 251 11.06 -25.99 -13.32
C ALA A 251 11.03 -25.13 -12.03
N GLY A 252 9.86 -24.55 -11.67
CA GLY A 252 9.67 -23.74 -10.47
C GLY A 252 10.31 -22.36 -10.56
N TRP A 253 10.69 -21.82 -9.40
CA TRP A 253 11.30 -20.50 -9.25
C TRP A 253 12.75 -20.50 -9.76
N GLN A 254 13.12 -19.48 -10.51
CA GLN A 254 14.46 -19.30 -11.08
C GLN A 254 14.87 -17.82 -11.05
N PRO A 255 16.18 -17.51 -10.97
CA PRO A 255 16.68 -16.17 -11.24
C PRO A 255 16.25 -15.68 -12.62
N ASP A 256 15.89 -14.42 -12.76
CA ASP A 256 15.50 -13.83 -14.04
C ASP A 256 16.71 -13.61 -14.96
N LYS A 257 16.86 -14.48 -15.95
CA LYS A 257 17.95 -14.41 -16.94
C LYS A 257 17.67 -13.45 -18.10
N SER A 258 16.48 -12.84 -18.17
CA SER A 258 16.12 -11.88 -19.24
C SER A 258 16.75 -10.50 -18.99
N GLY A 259 17.22 -10.23 -17.78
CA GLY A 259 17.96 -9.05 -17.36
C GLY A 259 19.31 -9.39 -16.74
N GLN A 260 19.94 -8.41 -16.10
CA GLN A 260 21.08 -8.66 -15.25
C GLN A 260 20.59 -9.37 -13.97
N LEU A 261 21.28 -10.42 -13.54
CA LEU A 261 21.00 -11.15 -12.29
C LEU A 261 21.43 -10.28 -11.09
N ILE A 262 20.70 -9.19 -10.85
CA ILE A 262 21.05 -8.13 -9.91
C ILE A 262 20.01 -8.05 -8.82
N GLY A 263 20.49 -7.83 -7.57
CA GLY A 263 19.72 -7.26 -6.48
C GLY A 263 20.11 -5.82 -6.25
N SER A 264 19.15 -4.89 -6.28
CA SER A 264 19.37 -3.46 -6.18
C SER A 264 18.15 -2.73 -5.59
N TYR A 265 17.60 -1.76 -6.31
CA TYR A 265 16.52 -0.86 -5.85
C TYR A 265 15.18 -1.55 -5.59
N ASP A 266 14.88 -2.67 -6.26
CA ASP A 266 13.72 -3.49 -5.90
C ASP A 266 14.05 -4.41 -4.72
N ALA A 267 15.15 -5.14 -4.81
CA ALA A 267 15.56 -6.13 -3.83
C ALA A 267 15.77 -5.56 -2.42
N ILE A 268 16.16 -4.27 -2.29
CA ILE A 268 16.38 -3.65 -0.98
C ILE A 268 15.12 -3.68 -0.11
N ARG A 269 13.94 -3.65 -0.70
CA ARG A 269 12.68 -3.76 0.02
C ARG A 269 12.44 -5.16 0.62
N VAL A 270 13.00 -6.21 0.01
CA VAL A 270 12.92 -7.57 0.58
C VAL A 270 13.61 -7.63 1.95
N TYR A 271 14.76 -6.96 2.10
CA TYR A 271 15.47 -6.90 3.38
C TYR A 271 14.71 -6.08 4.41
N LEU A 272 14.11 -4.95 4.00
CA LEU A 272 13.25 -4.14 4.85
C LEU A 272 12.08 -4.98 5.41
N TRP A 273 11.36 -5.68 4.53
CA TRP A 273 10.23 -6.50 4.94
C TRP A 273 10.64 -7.65 5.85
N ALA A 274 11.77 -8.29 5.56
CA ALA A 274 12.33 -9.35 6.39
C ALA A 274 12.71 -8.85 7.78
N GLY A 275 13.35 -7.66 7.87
CA GLY A 275 13.73 -7.04 9.14
C GLY A 275 12.54 -6.63 10.00
N MET A 276 11.47 -6.19 9.38
CA MET A 276 10.21 -5.78 10.06
C MET A 276 9.27 -6.96 10.38
N MET A 277 9.57 -8.17 9.93
CA MET A 277 8.69 -9.33 10.13
C MET A 277 8.71 -9.79 11.60
N ASP A 278 7.53 -10.08 12.18
CA ASP A 278 7.45 -10.67 13.53
C ASP A 278 8.18 -12.03 13.56
N ARG A 279 9.06 -12.19 14.53
CA ARG A 279 9.85 -13.43 14.71
C ARG A 279 9.01 -14.69 14.85
N ARG A 280 7.75 -14.55 15.27
CA ARG A 280 6.79 -15.66 15.42
C ARG A 280 6.04 -15.97 14.13
N GLN A 281 6.12 -15.10 13.11
CA GLN A 281 5.45 -15.32 11.83
C GLN A 281 6.08 -16.51 11.10
N PRO A 282 5.27 -17.43 10.56
CA PRO A 282 5.75 -18.57 9.78
C PRO A 282 6.69 -18.14 8.65
N GLY A 283 7.79 -18.86 8.46
CA GLY A 283 8.76 -18.54 7.41
C GLY A 283 9.80 -17.47 7.75
N HIS A 284 9.69 -16.76 8.89
CA HIS A 284 10.66 -15.72 9.28
C HIS A 284 12.11 -16.23 9.28
N GLN A 285 12.37 -17.33 9.97
CA GLN A 285 13.72 -17.91 10.04
C GLN A 285 14.25 -18.30 8.65
N GLN A 286 13.44 -18.99 7.86
CA GLN A 286 13.79 -19.41 6.50
C GLN A 286 14.09 -18.20 5.59
N LEU A 287 13.31 -17.12 5.73
CA LEU A 287 13.53 -15.88 5.00
C LEU A 287 14.89 -15.27 5.34
N LEU A 288 15.22 -15.14 6.63
CA LEU A 288 16.52 -14.61 7.07
C LEU A 288 17.70 -15.49 6.65
N GLU A 289 17.53 -16.80 6.66
CA GLU A 289 18.55 -17.75 6.18
C GLU A 289 18.81 -17.58 4.69
N SER A 290 17.76 -17.33 3.87
CA SER A 290 17.91 -17.05 2.45
C SER A 290 18.64 -15.73 2.16
N LEU A 291 18.70 -14.82 3.14
CA LEU A 291 19.31 -13.48 2.99
C LEU A 291 20.69 -13.36 3.70
N HIS A 292 21.36 -14.48 3.93
CA HIS A 292 22.64 -14.53 4.68
C HIS A 292 23.77 -13.71 4.04
N GLY A 293 23.77 -13.55 2.72
CA GLY A 293 24.78 -12.76 2.00
C GLY A 293 24.74 -11.29 2.40
N MET A 294 23.54 -10.67 2.45
CA MET A 294 23.40 -9.30 2.91
C MET A 294 23.80 -9.15 4.39
N ARG A 295 23.41 -10.09 5.25
CA ARG A 295 23.81 -10.09 6.65
C ARG A 295 25.34 -10.13 6.81
N SER A 296 26.01 -10.97 6.05
CA SER A 296 27.48 -11.05 6.05
C SER A 296 28.13 -9.77 5.55
N GLN A 297 27.57 -9.15 4.51
CA GLN A 297 28.00 -7.85 3.98
C GLN A 297 27.92 -6.76 5.06
N LEU A 298 26.77 -6.65 5.74
CA LEU A 298 26.57 -5.67 6.82
C LEU A 298 27.53 -5.89 7.99
N GLN A 299 27.81 -7.14 8.38
CA GLN A 299 28.78 -7.47 9.42
C GLN A 299 30.22 -7.09 9.06
N GLN A 300 30.58 -7.20 7.77
CA GLN A 300 31.97 -6.95 7.30
C GLN A 300 32.20 -5.48 6.95
N ARG A 301 31.22 -4.81 6.35
CA ARG A 301 31.39 -3.44 5.81
C ARG A 301 30.55 -2.39 6.50
N GLY A 302 29.56 -2.78 7.31
CA GLY A 302 28.65 -1.86 8.01
C GLY A 302 27.57 -1.24 7.14
N GLU A 303 27.56 -1.51 5.84
CA GLU A 303 26.63 -0.90 4.88
C GLU A 303 26.21 -1.85 3.76
N PRO A 304 24.98 -1.73 3.22
CA PRO A 304 24.53 -2.50 2.08
C PRO A 304 25.15 -1.94 0.79
N PRO A 305 25.43 -2.78 -0.23
CA PRO A 305 25.88 -2.32 -1.53
C PRO A 305 24.69 -1.79 -2.34
N GLU A 306 24.95 -0.88 -3.28
CA GLU A 306 23.93 -0.42 -4.23
C GLU A 306 23.43 -1.56 -5.14
N ARG A 307 24.37 -2.41 -5.58
CA ARG A 307 24.10 -3.53 -6.50
C ARG A 307 24.87 -4.76 -6.09
N VAL A 308 24.23 -5.91 -6.27
CA VAL A 308 24.86 -7.22 -6.08
C VAL A 308 24.52 -8.11 -7.27
N ASP A 309 25.52 -8.73 -7.84
CA ASP A 309 25.31 -9.89 -8.72
C ASP A 309 24.87 -11.07 -7.86
N VAL A 310 23.61 -11.49 -7.99
CA VAL A 310 23.02 -12.50 -7.12
C VAL A 310 23.51 -13.92 -7.36
N THR A 311 24.30 -14.15 -8.41
CA THR A 311 24.93 -15.43 -8.67
C THR A 311 26.28 -15.54 -7.97
N SER A 312 27.10 -14.52 -8.11
CA SER A 312 28.48 -14.51 -7.58
C SER A 312 28.60 -13.85 -6.20
N GLY A 313 27.60 -13.10 -5.76
CA GLY A 313 27.66 -12.27 -4.56
C GLY A 313 28.54 -11.02 -4.70
N ARG A 314 29.00 -10.69 -5.92
CA ARG A 314 29.88 -9.53 -6.15
C ARG A 314 29.09 -8.23 -6.00
N ALA A 315 29.50 -7.44 -5.00
CA ALA A 315 28.92 -6.14 -4.69
C ALA A 315 29.58 -5.00 -5.50
N SER A 316 28.81 -3.96 -5.83
CA SER A 316 29.26 -2.75 -6.55
C SER A 316 28.38 -1.54 -6.23
N GLY A 317 28.88 -0.34 -6.59
CA GLY A 317 28.21 0.94 -6.40
C GLY A 317 28.37 1.51 -5.00
N ASN A 318 27.90 2.74 -4.83
CA ASN A 318 27.91 3.46 -3.55
C ASN A 318 26.58 3.23 -2.82
N THR A 319 26.62 3.12 -1.51
CA THR A 319 25.43 2.89 -0.70
C THR A 319 24.46 4.07 -0.74
N PRO A 320 23.23 3.93 -1.29
CA PRO A 320 22.23 4.99 -1.19
C PRO A 320 21.72 5.13 0.26
N PRO A 321 21.44 6.36 0.75
CA PRO A 321 20.93 6.55 2.11
C PRO A 321 19.67 5.74 2.44
N GLY A 322 18.76 5.59 1.46
CA GLY A 322 17.55 4.76 1.63
C GLY A 322 17.85 3.29 1.83
N PHE A 323 18.98 2.77 1.32
CA PHE A 323 19.37 1.38 1.53
C PHE A 323 19.83 1.14 2.97
N ILE A 324 20.55 2.10 3.56
CA ILE A 324 20.93 2.03 4.99
C ILE A 324 19.65 1.97 5.83
N ALA A 325 18.70 2.87 5.58
CA ALA A 325 17.42 2.88 6.29
C ALA A 325 16.64 1.55 6.16
N ALA A 326 16.71 0.91 5.00
CA ALA A 326 16.00 -0.35 4.75
C ALA A 326 16.59 -1.57 5.49
N VAL A 327 17.86 -1.53 5.91
CA VAL A 327 18.52 -2.66 6.61
C VAL A 327 18.70 -2.42 8.09
N THR A 328 18.16 -1.32 8.62
CA THR A 328 18.19 -0.95 10.06
C THR A 328 16.79 -0.71 10.63
N PRO A 329 15.80 -1.58 10.35
CA PRO A 329 14.44 -1.43 10.87
C PRO A 329 14.32 -1.70 12.37
#